data_8e2c92df0863516e86b0466887afa381
#
_entry.id   8e2c92df0863516e86b0466887afa381
#
_cell.length_a   1.000
_cell.length_b   1.000
_cell.length_c   1.000
_cell.angle_alpha   90.00
_cell.angle_beta   90.00
_cell.angle_gamma   90.00
#
_symmetry.space_group_name_H-M   'P 1'
#
loop_
_entity.id
_entity.type
_entity.pdbx_description
1 polymer ?
#
loop_
_entity_poly.entity_id
_entity_poly.type
_entity_poly.pdbx_seq_one_letter_code
_entity_poly.pdbx_strand_id
1 'polypeptide(L)'
;MCYKYYQKYKLNSDADNFLTDEFDNVVNQTTDEPLYTDEQENQAIQEQTPKNGGTRGISSDALKYKGYNVAGKIEMPTVRLQYPILGDKVNGSWQVTDANAIEVSVAIQYGVGLNNVGNTVIMGHNYRSGLFFGSNKKLQVGDTIYITDWETGTRRAYTIYNKYTTEESDTSFYQRNTNGKREFSLVTCQSNNSYILVVLAREAE
;
A
#
# COMPACT_ATOMS: atom_id res chain seq x y z
N MET A 1 28.03 4.35 11.58
CA MET A 1 26.98 3.30 11.72
C MET A 1 25.73 3.78 12.45
N CYS A 2 25.82 4.57 13.51
CA CYS A 2 24.68 5.09 14.31
C CYS A 2 23.69 5.98 13.55
N TYR A 3 24.16 6.89 12.67
CA TYR A 3 23.28 7.85 11.97
C TYR A 3 22.26 7.18 11.04
N LYS A 4 22.66 6.18 10.25
CA LYS A 4 21.76 5.43 9.37
C LYS A 4 20.73 4.60 10.15
N TYR A 5 21.10 4.09 11.32
CA TYR A 5 20.19 3.37 12.20
C TYR A 5 19.15 4.31 12.83
N TYR A 6 19.60 5.50 13.25
CA TYR A 6 18.73 6.55 13.77
C TYR A 6 17.72 7.04 12.72
N GLN A 7 18.15 7.27 11.48
CA GLN A 7 17.26 7.68 10.39
C GLN A 7 16.17 6.61 10.11
N LYS A 8 16.55 5.33 10.10
CA LYS A 8 15.57 4.23 9.97
C LYS A 8 14.54 4.25 11.08
N TYR A 9 15.00 4.33 12.32
CA TYR A 9 14.12 4.34 13.50
C TYR A 9 13.17 5.53 13.45
N LYS A 10 13.67 6.70 13.12
CA LYS A 10 12.87 7.90 13.00
C LYS A 10 11.81 7.80 11.90
N LEU A 11 12.16 7.33 10.69
CA LEU A 11 11.21 7.23 9.58
C LEU A 11 10.11 6.21 9.86
N ASN A 12 10.43 5.06 10.45
CA ASN A 12 9.40 4.08 10.84
C ASN A 12 8.51 4.65 11.95
N SER A 13 9.09 5.26 12.99
CA SER A 13 8.32 5.87 14.07
C SER A 13 7.44 7.01 13.58
N ASP A 14 7.93 7.86 12.67
CA ASP A 14 7.14 8.94 12.08
C ASP A 14 5.96 8.38 11.27
N ALA A 15 6.17 7.30 10.49
CA ALA A 15 5.11 6.64 9.74
C ALA A 15 4.09 5.98 10.65
N ASP A 16 4.54 5.23 11.67
CA ASP A 16 3.65 4.57 12.63
C ASP A 16 2.81 5.59 13.41
N ASN A 17 3.41 6.67 13.91
CA ASN A 17 2.69 7.73 14.62
C ASN A 17 1.64 8.40 13.71
N PHE A 18 2.03 8.76 12.48
CA PHE A 18 1.10 9.34 11.51
C PHE A 18 -0.09 8.41 11.22
N LEU A 19 0.18 7.12 11.01
CA LEU A 19 -0.87 6.15 10.71
C LEU A 19 -1.81 5.95 11.90
N THR A 20 -1.29 5.94 13.13
CA THR A 20 -2.09 5.77 14.34
C THR A 20 -2.85 7.04 14.70
N ASP A 21 -2.18 8.19 14.69
CA ASP A 21 -2.72 9.44 15.25
C ASP A 21 -3.56 10.23 14.24
N GLU A 22 -3.24 10.15 12.95
CA GLU A 22 -3.91 10.92 11.93
C GLU A 22 -4.77 10.05 10.99
N PHE A 23 -4.18 9.01 10.38
CA PHE A 23 -4.87 8.21 9.38
C PHE A 23 -5.98 7.34 10.00
N ASP A 24 -5.65 6.49 10.97
CA ASP A 24 -6.61 5.53 11.53
C ASP A 24 -7.72 6.24 12.33
N ASN A 25 -7.42 7.37 12.99
CA ASN A 25 -8.44 8.15 13.68
C ASN A 25 -9.51 8.71 12.74
N VAL A 26 -9.13 9.21 11.56
CA VAL A 26 -10.08 9.74 10.59
C VAL A 26 -10.86 8.60 9.93
N VAL A 27 -10.20 7.53 9.51
CA VAL A 27 -10.85 6.36 8.90
C VAL A 27 -11.86 5.75 9.88
N ASN A 28 -11.51 5.58 11.15
CA ASN A 28 -12.40 5.02 12.18
C ASN A 28 -13.59 5.92 12.51
N GLN A 29 -13.46 7.25 12.42
CA GLN A 29 -14.57 8.17 12.60
C GLN A 29 -15.58 8.16 11.44
N THR A 30 -15.15 7.74 10.26
CA THR A 30 -15.98 7.67 9.05
C THR A 30 -16.66 6.32 8.86
N THR A 31 -16.22 5.28 9.55
CA THR A 31 -16.83 3.94 9.57
C THR A 31 -17.58 3.74 10.89
N ASP A 32 -18.91 3.69 10.88
CA ASP A 32 -19.74 3.37 12.06
C ASP A 32 -19.64 1.87 12.47
N GLU A 33 -18.72 1.11 11.88
CA GLU A 33 -18.42 -0.28 12.25
C GLU A 33 -17.02 -0.40 12.88
N PRO A 34 -16.91 -1.10 14.02
CA PRO A 34 -15.62 -1.33 14.65
C PRO A 34 -14.73 -2.16 13.73
N LEU A 35 -13.44 -1.80 13.63
CA LEU A 35 -12.42 -2.63 13.02
C LEU A 35 -12.41 -3.99 13.73
N TYR A 36 -12.78 -5.06 12.99
CA TYR A 36 -12.74 -6.42 13.53
C TYR A 36 -11.32 -6.78 13.93
N THR A 37 -11.17 -7.30 15.15
CA THR A 37 -9.95 -7.99 15.58
C THR A 37 -9.90 -9.37 14.90
N ASP A 38 -8.70 -9.86 14.59
CA ASP A 38 -8.42 -11.11 13.86
C ASP A 38 -9.20 -12.36 14.34
N GLU A 39 -9.79 -12.34 15.55
CA GLU A 39 -10.55 -13.44 16.10
C GLU A 39 -12.03 -13.51 15.62
N GLN A 40 -12.56 -12.46 14.99
CA GLN A 40 -13.96 -12.40 14.55
C GLN A 40 -14.15 -12.62 13.04
N GLU A 41 -13.07 -12.64 12.27
CA GLU A 41 -13.10 -12.76 10.79
C GLU A 41 -13.65 -14.14 10.32
N ASN A 42 -13.58 -15.17 11.14
CA ASN A 42 -14.01 -16.54 10.76
C ASN A 42 -15.51 -16.83 10.89
N GLN A 43 -16.32 -15.90 11.40
CA GLN A 43 -17.76 -16.14 11.58
C GLN A 43 -18.68 -15.27 10.70
N ALA A 44 -18.15 -14.29 9.97
CA ALA A 44 -18.94 -13.31 9.23
C ALA A 44 -19.04 -13.56 7.71
N ILE A 45 -18.62 -14.73 7.20
CA ILE A 45 -18.64 -15.04 5.74
C ILE A 45 -20.00 -15.52 5.23
N GLN A 46 -21.07 -15.47 6.02
CA GLN A 46 -22.41 -15.75 5.51
C GLN A 46 -23.32 -14.51 5.62
N GLU A 47 -23.74 -14.03 4.43
CA GLU A 47 -24.76 -13.01 4.18
C GLU A 47 -24.37 -11.55 4.42
N GLN A 48 -23.80 -10.90 3.38
CA GLN A 48 -24.17 -9.52 3.10
C GLN A 48 -24.11 -9.20 1.61
N THR A 49 -25.29 -9.07 1.01
CA THR A 49 -25.51 -8.35 -0.27
C THR A 49 -25.05 -6.90 -0.13
N PRO A 50 -24.41 -6.30 -1.15
CA PRO A 50 -23.94 -4.92 -1.07
C PRO A 50 -25.12 -3.97 -1.04
N LYS A 51 -25.40 -3.38 0.12
CA LYS A 51 -26.24 -2.18 0.19
C LYS A 51 -25.39 -1.00 -0.28
N ASN A 52 -25.96 -0.23 -1.22
CA ASN A 52 -25.44 1.03 -1.75
C ASN A 52 -24.74 1.86 -0.67
N GLY A 53 -23.41 1.88 -0.71
CA GLY A 53 -22.59 2.73 0.13
C GLY A 53 -22.71 4.18 -0.35
N GLY A 54 -23.42 5.00 0.41
CA GLY A 54 -23.34 6.44 0.25
C GLY A 54 -21.89 6.89 0.43
N THR A 55 -21.36 7.61 -0.55
CA THR A 55 -20.08 8.30 -0.49
C THR A 55 -20.14 9.33 0.63
N ARG A 56 -19.69 8.99 1.84
CA ARG A 56 -19.45 9.98 2.90
C ARG A 56 -18.16 10.69 2.54
N GLY A 57 -18.26 11.96 2.21
CA GLY A 57 -17.11 12.80 1.92
C GLY A 57 -16.19 12.88 3.14
N ILE A 58 -15.08 12.17 3.08
CA ILE A 58 -13.90 12.51 3.88
C ILE A 58 -13.54 13.94 3.47
N SER A 59 -13.27 14.80 4.45
CA SER A 59 -12.94 16.22 4.29
C SER A 59 -12.19 16.49 2.98
N SER A 60 -12.59 17.52 2.25
CA SER A 60 -12.01 17.93 0.96
C SER A 60 -10.52 18.26 1.02
N ASP A 61 -9.94 18.33 2.21
CA ASP A 61 -8.52 18.54 2.42
C ASP A 61 -7.80 17.19 2.37
N ALA A 62 -7.01 17.01 1.31
CA ALA A 62 -6.18 15.82 1.14
C ALA A 62 -5.28 15.61 2.36
N LEU A 63 -5.38 14.44 3.00
CA LEU A 63 -4.44 14.06 4.06
C LEU A 63 -3.02 14.10 3.53
N LYS A 64 -2.10 14.69 4.30
CA LYS A 64 -0.69 14.84 3.87
C LYS A 64 0.27 14.20 4.85
N TYR A 65 1.19 13.44 4.32
CA TYR A 65 2.36 12.94 5.04
C TYR A 65 3.63 13.59 4.50
N LYS A 66 4.35 14.34 5.34
CA LYS A 66 5.58 15.09 4.97
C LYS A 66 5.43 15.95 3.70
N GLY A 67 4.25 16.56 3.53
CA GLY A 67 3.94 17.45 2.41
C GLY A 67 3.33 16.76 1.18
N TYR A 68 3.32 15.44 1.10
CA TYR A 68 2.77 14.65 -0.01
C TYR A 68 1.36 14.16 0.31
N ASN A 69 0.49 14.11 -0.69
CA ASN A 69 -0.86 13.59 -0.54
C ASN A 69 -0.83 12.07 -0.27
N VAL A 70 -1.69 11.63 0.66
CA VAL A 70 -1.83 10.24 1.05
C VAL A 70 -3.01 9.62 0.32
N ALA A 71 -2.75 8.57 -0.46
CA ALA A 71 -3.77 7.77 -1.12
C ALA A 71 -4.34 6.67 -0.21
N GLY A 72 -3.53 6.19 0.75
CA GLY A 72 -3.93 5.12 1.65
C GLY A 72 -2.80 4.60 2.51
N LYS A 73 -2.97 3.40 3.04
CA LYS A 73 -2.03 2.68 3.92
C LYS A 73 -1.75 1.28 3.39
N ILE A 74 -0.49 0.84 3.44
CA ILE A 74 -0.09 -0.55 3.26
C ILE A 74 0.41 -1.13 4.56
N GLU A 75 -0.03 -2.36 4.88
CA GLU A 75 0.44 -3.14 6.02
C GLU A 75 1.00 -4.47 5.53
N MET A 76 2.18 -4.85 5.99
CA MET A 76 2.90 -6.06 5.63
C MET A 76 3.27 -6.85 6.90
N PRO A 77 2.35 -7.63 7.49
CA PRO A 77 2.53 -8.28 8.80
C PRO A 77 3.76 -9.20 8.86
N THR A 78 4.01 -10.00 7.82
CA THR A 78 5.17 -10.92 7.74
C THR A 78 6.50 -10.21 8.01
N VAL A 79 6.63 -8.96 7.60
CA VAL A 79 7.84 -8.16 7.79
C VAL A 79 7.68 -7.08 8.86
N ARG A 80 6.51 -7.01 9.52
CA ARG A 80 6.16 -6.04 10.57
C ARG A 80 6.39 -4.60 10.15
N LEU A 81 5.88 -4.24 8.98
CA LEU A 81 6.00 -2.90 8.41
C LEU A 81 4.65 -2.39 7.95
N GLN A 82 4.43 -1.10 8.15
CA GLN A 82 3.32 -0.35 7.60
C GLN A 82 3.79 1.03 7.14
N TYR A 83 3.18 1.54 6.07
CA TYR A 83 3.55 2.84 5.50
C TYR A 83 2.35 3.55 4.89
N PRO A 84 2.28 4.89 4.98
CA PRO A 84 1.37 5.67 4.14
C PRO A 84 1.76 5.48 2.67
N ILE A 85 0.78 5.25 1.82
CA ILE A 85 0.94 5.18 0.36
C ILE A 85 0.71 6.59 -0.17
N LEU A 86 1.71 7.17 -0.81
CA LEU A 86 1.65 8.51 -1.38
C LEU A 86 1.18 8.47 -2.83
N GLY A 87 0.45 9.49 -3.25
CA GLY A 87 0.01 9.61 -4.64
C GLY A 87 -0.94 10.77 -4.85
N ASP A 88 -1.02 11.21 -6.10
CA ASP A 88 -1.89 12.27 -6.57
C ASP A 88 -2.88 11.74 -7.59
N LYS A 89 -4.06 12.35 -7.65
CA LYS A 89 -5.05 12.04 -8.66
C LYS A 89 -4.92 13.02 -9.82
N VAL A 90 -4.42 12.54 -10.95
CA VAL A 90 -4.22 13.34 -12.15
C VAL A 90 -5.07 12.76 -13.29
N ASN A 91 -6.01 13.55 -13.81
CA ASN A 91 -6.94 13.12 -14.85
C ASN A 91 -7.68 11.80 -14.51
N GLY A 92 -8.04 11.63 -13.23
CA GLY A 92 -8.76 10.45 -12.74
C GLY A 92 -7.89 9.21 -12.48
N SER A 93 -6.60 9.24 -12.77
CA SER A 93 -5.64 8.17 -12.50
C SER A 93 -4.72 8.52 -11.34
N TRP A 94 -4.42 7.55 -10.49
CA TRP A 94 -3.47 7.72 -9.41
C TRP A 94 -2.04 7.55 -9.90
N GLN A 95 -1.18 8.47 -9.50
CA GLN A 95 0.27 8.43 -9.77
C GLN A 95 1.02 9.32 -8.78
N VAL A 96 2.33 9.16 -8.68
CA VAL A 96 3.18 10.13 -7.99
C VAL A 96 3.58 11.23 -8.96
N THR A 97 3.39 12.49 -8.56
CA THR A 97 3.75 13.66 -9.40
C THR A 97 5.14 14.19 -9.08
N ASP A 98 5.69 13.83 -7.91
CA ASP A 98 7.04 14.19 -7.48
C ASP A 98 7.81 12.92 -7.09
N ALA A 99 8.89 12.63 -7.83
CA ALA A 99 9.75 11.47 -7.60
C ALA A 99 10.37 11.46 -6.18
N ASN A 100 10.50 12.62 -5.52
CA ASN A 100 11.03 12.69 -4.15
C ASN A 100 10.05 12.09 -3.11
N ALA A 101 8.80 11.85 -3.45
CA ALA A 101 7.85 11.20 -2.55
C ALA A 101 8.35 9.84 -2.05
N ILE A 102 9.05 9.05 -2.89
CA ILE A 102 9.61 7.76 -2.49
C ILE A 102 10.76 7.84 -1.49
N GLU A 103 11.33 9.03 -1.27
CA GLU A 103 12.34 9.25 -0.22
C GLU A 103 11.74 9.29 1.19
N VAL A 104 10.43 9.53 1.29
CA VAL A 104 9.75 9.67 2.59
C VAL A 104 8.78 8.53 2.89
N SER A 105 8.27 7.83 1.86
CA SER A 105 7.40 6.66 2.01
C SER A 105 7.36 5.82 0.72
N VAL A 106 6.33 4.98 0.58
CA VAL A 106 6.01 4.26 -0.66
C VAL A 106 4.98 5.06 -1.46
N ALA A 107 4.98 4.94 -2.79
CA ALA A 107 4.13 5.76 -3.63
C ALA A 107 3.53 5.00 -4.82
N ILE A 108 2.34 5.44 -5.26
CA ILE A 108 1.69 4.89 -6.46
C ILE A 108 2.45 5.39 -7.68
N GLN A 109 3.05 4.46 -8.43
CA GLN A 109 3.73 4.75 -9.67
C GLN A 109 2.78 4.77 -10.87
N TYR A 110 1.76 3.89 -10.85
CA TYR A 110 0.83 3.71 -11.96
C TYR A 110 -0.41 2.93 -11.51
N GLY A 111 -1.55 3.13 -12.16
CA GLY A 111 -2.66 2.19 -12.10
C GLY A 111 -4.02 2.79 -11.82
N VAL A 112 -4.95 1.90 -11.46
CA VAL A 112 -6.38 2.22 -11.28
C VAL A 112 -6.72 2.81 -9.91
N GLY A 113 -5.74 2.94 -9.02
CA GLY A 113 -5.93 3.37 -7.63
C GLY A 113 -6.06 2.22 -6.65
N LEU A 114 -6.20 2.56 -5.36
CA LEU A 114 -6.26 1.56 -4.31
C LEU A 114 -7.63 0.87 -4.32
N ASN A 115 -7.63 -0.43 -4.04
CA ASN A 115 -8.82 -1.26 -3.91
C ASN A 115 -9.79 -1.25 -5.11
N ASN A 116 -9.35 -0.82 -6.31
CA ASN A 116 -10.12 -0.84 -7.54
C ASN A 116 -9.78 -2.07 -8.39
N VAL A 117 -10.73 -2.50 -9.23
CA VAL A 117 -10.52 -3.62 -10.16
C VAL A 117 -9.46 -3.23 -11.20
N GLY A 118 -8.42 -4.05 -11.31
CA GLY A 118 -7.25 -3.82 -12.13
C GLY A 118 -5.96 -3.89 -11.32
N ASN A 119 -4.85 -3.43 -11.90
CA ASN A 119 -3.55 -3.42 -11.25
C ASN A 119 -3.14 -2.00 -10.82
N THR A 120 -2.60 -1.88 -9.61
CA THR A 120 -1.92 -0.66 -9.15
C THR A 120 -0.48 -1.00 -8.76
N VAL A 121 0.46 -0.24 -9.30
CA VAL A 121 1.89 -0.38 -9.05
C VAL A 121 2.30 0.58 -7.94
N ILE A 122 2.81 0.04 -6.85
CA ILE A 122 3.35 0.80 -5.71
C ILE A 122 4.86 0.58 -5.67
N MET A 123 5.59 1.67 -5.65
CA MET A 123 7.05 1.67 -5.62
C MET A 123 7.57 2.13 -4.27
N GLY A 124 8.70 1.58 -3.84
CA GLY A 124 9.41 2.01 -2.64
C GLY A 124 10.88 1.63 -2.70
N HIS A 125 11.71 2.42 -2.04
CA HIS A 125 13.16 2.15 -2.01
C HIS A 125 13.54 0.83 -1.34
N ASN A 126 14.63 0.24 -1.83
CA ASN A 126 15.29 -0.93 -1.22
C ASN A 126 16.44 -0.48 -0.32
N TYR A 127 16.13 0.07 0.84
CA TYR A 127 17.19 0.38 1.80
C TYR A 127 17.72 -0.88 2.49
N ARG A 128 19.05 -1.01 2.60
CA ARG A 128 19.70 -2.10 3.34
C ARG A 128 19.23 -2.21 4.80
N SER A 129 18.76 -1.11 5.35
CA SER A 129 18.15 -1.06 6.69
C SER A 129 16.80 -1.79 6.77
N GLY A 130 16.18 -2.15 5.64
CA GLY A 130 14.85 -2.74 5.55
C GLY A 130 13.72 -1.72 5.54
N LEU A 131 14.02 -0.41 5.46
CA LEU A 131 13.01 0.63 5.28
C LEU A 131 12.27 0.45 3.95
N PHE A 132 11.03 0.91 3.95
CA PHE A 132 10.10 0.84 2.83
C PHE A 132 10.03 -0.59 2.28
N PHE A 133 10.41 -0.80 1.03
CA PHE A 133 10.40 -2.12 0.41
C PHE A 133 11.73 -2.88 0.51
N GLY A 134 12.69 -2.42 1.32
CA GLY A 134 13.94 -3.13 1.59
C GLY A 134 13.76 -4.51 2.25
N SER A 135 12.61 -4.75 2.89
CA SER A 135 12.25 -6.04 3.45
C SER A 135 11.40 -6.92 2.51
N ASN A 136 10.96 -6.46 1.33
CA ASN A 136 10.11 -7.22 0.41
C ASN A 136 10.76 -8.53 -0.08
N LYS A 137 12.10 -8.62 -0.06
CA LYS A 137 12.82 -9.87 -0.34
C LYS A 137 12.45 -11.02 0.61
N LYS A 138 11.95 -10.72 1.81
CA LYS A 138 11.53 -11.71 2.82
C LYS A 138 10.09 -12.18 2.63
N LEU A 139 9.26 -11.42 1.90
CA LEU A 139 7.90 -11.81 1.59
C LEU A 139 7.89 -13.08 0.72
N GLN A 140 6.88 -13.92 0.90
CA GLN A 140 6.72 -15.19 0.18
C GLN A 140 5.34 -15.26 -0.47
N VAL A 141 5.20 -16.15 -1.46
CA VAL A 141 3.88 -16.50 -2.01
C VAL A 141 3.05 -17.11 -0.88
N GLY A 142 1.80 -16.63 -0.73
CA GLY A 142 0.89 -16.98 0.36
C GLY A 142 0.87 -15.96 1.50
N ASP A 143 1.85 -15.05 1.59
CA ASP A 143 1.79 -13.97 2.59
C ASP A 143 0.64 -13.01 2.29
N THR A 144 0.05 -12.47 3.36
CA THR A 144 -1.01 -11.47 3.26
C THR A 144 -0.46 -10.06 3.43
N ILE A 145 -0.94 -9.15 2.60
CA ILE A 145 -0.79 -7.70 2.73
C ILE A 145 -2.18 -7.07 2.85
N TYR A 146 -2.28 -5.97 3.60
CA TYR A 146 -3.52 -5.21 3.69
C TYR A 146 -3.31 -3.83 3.07
N ILE A 147 -4.33 -3.38 2.35
CA ILE A 147 -4.38 -2.03 1.77
C ILE A 147 -5.63 -1.35 2.27
N THR A 148 -5.47 -0.19 2.89
CA THR A 148 -6.57 0.70 3.25
C THR A 148 -6.57 1.89 2.32
N ASP A 149 -7.67 2.11 1.64
CA ASP A 149 -7.88 3.26 0.74
C ASP A 149 -8.34 4.47 1.57
N TRP A 150 -7.71 5.62 1.39
CA TRP A 150 -8.06 6.84 2.12
C TRP A 150 -9.43 7.40 1.72
N GLU A 151 -9.78 7.39 0.41
CA GLU A 151 -11.02 7.99 -0.07
C GLU A 151 -12.26 7.24 0.44
N THR A 152 -12.17 5.92 0.56
CA THR A 152 -13.31 5.06 0.93
C THR A 152 -13.25 4.54 2.35
N GLY A 153 -12.11 4.63 3.03
CA GLY A 153 -11.85 3.98 4.31
C GLY A 153 -11.78 2.45 4.22
N THR A 154 -11.92 1.87 3.02
CA THR A 154 -12.01 0.42 2.85
C THR A 154 -10.65 -0.24 3.02
N ARG A 155 -10.54 -1.19 3.94
CA ARG A 155 -9.39 -2.07 4.14
C ARG A 155 -9.65 -3.41 3.47
N ARG A 156 -8.70 -3.90 2.64
CA ARG A 156 -8.79 -5.21 1.97
C ARG A 156 -7.53 -6.01 2.16
N ALA A 157 -7.72 -7.35 2.24
CA ALA A 157 -6.62 -8.30 2.28
C ALA A 157 -6.23 -8.73 0.85
N TYR A 158 -4.94 -8.88 0.63
CA TYR A 158 -4.35 -9.35 -0.64
C TYR A 158 -3.35 -10.45 -0.36
N THR A 159 -3.45 -11.55 -1.10
CA THR A 159 -2.51 -12.66 -1.00
C THR A 159 -1.44 -12.53 -2.09
N ILE A 160 -0.19 -12.65 -1.72
CA ILE A 160 0.93 -12.69 -2.67
C ILE A 160 0.83 -14.00 -3.46
N TYR A 161 0.69 -13.90 -4.79
CA TYR A 161 0.60 -15.08 -5.66
C TYR A 161 1.82 -15.29 -6.54
N ASN A 162 2.67 -14.26 -6.71
CA ASN A 162 3.90 -14.36 -7.48
C ASN A 162 4.95 -13.36 -6.97
N LYS A 163 6.22 -13.76 -7.07
CA LYS A 163 7.37 -12.91 -6.77
C LYS A 163 8.53 -13.28 -7.68
N TYR A 164 9.11 -12.28 -8.35
CA TYR A 164 10.21 -12.51 -9.29
C TYR A 164 11.10 -11.27 -9.40
N THR A 165 12.28 -11.49 -9.97
CA THR A 165 13.22 -10.41 -10.33
C THR A 165 13.27 -10.30 -11.83
N THR A 166 13.26 -9.07 -12.34
CA THR A 166 13.38 -8.76 -13.77
C THR A 166 14.27 -7.54 -13.98
N GLU A 167 14.58 -7.21 -15.23
CA GLU A 167 15.36 -6.02 -15.56
C GLU A 167 14.57 -4.75 -15.23
N GLU A 168 15.27 -3.65 -14.91
CA GLU A 168 14.65 -2.35 -14.60
C GLU A 168 13.79 -1.82 -15.76
N SER A 169 14.15 -2.16 -16.99
CA SER A 169 13.43 -1.78 -18.22
C SER A 169 12.12 -2.55 -18.45
N ASP A 170 11.89 -3.66 -17.73
CA ASP A 170 10.66 -4.44 -17.85
C ASP A 170 9.49 -3.70 -17.21
N THR A 171 8.50 -3.37 -18.05
CA THR A 171 7.25 -2.73 -17.63
C THR A 171 6.03 -3.64 -17.84
N SER A 172 6.22 -4.91 -18.16
CA SER A 172 5.16 -5.86 -18.48
C SER A 172 4.14 -6.04 -17.35
N PHE A 173 4.55 -5.83 -16.11
CA PHE A 173 3.68 -5.92 -14.93
C PHE A 173 2.77 -4.68 -14.74
N TYR A 174 2.98 -3.57 -15.47
CA TYR A 174 2.15 -2.36 -15.32
C TYR A 174 0.72 -2.58 -15.83
N GLN A 175 0.57 -3.02 -17.06
CA GLN A 175 -0.71 -3.14 -17.76
C GLN A 175 -1.14 -4.59 -18.01
N ARG A 176 -0.89 -5.46 -17.02
CA ARG A 176 -1.29 -6.86 -17.14
C ARG A 176 -2.80 -7.04 -17.01
N ASN A 177 -3.35 -8.04 -17.70
CA ASN A 177 -4.74 -8.43 -17.53
C ASN A 177 -4.93 -9.08 -16.14
N THR A 178 -5.75 -8.49 -15.28
CA THR A 178 -6.10 -9.02 -13.96
C THR A 178 -7.35 -9.91 -13.96
N ASN A 179 -7.97 -10.14 -15.13
CA ASN A 179 -9.20 -10.91 -15.28
C ASN A 179 -10.33 -10.41 -14.35
N GLY A 180 -10.45 -9.09 -14.22
CA GLY A 180 -11.48 -8.45 -13.40
C GLY A 180 -11.20 -8.48 -11.89
N LYS A 181 -10.02 -8.93 -11.46
CA LYS A 181 -9.62 -8.95 -10.06
C LYS A 181 -8.89 -7.66 -9.65
N ARG A 182 -8.88 -7.35 -8.35
CA ARG A 182 -8.06 -6.28 -7.77
C ARG A 182 -6.67 -6.84 -7.50
N GLU A 183 -5.65 -6.15 -7.98
CA GLU A 183 -4.26 -6.59 -7.83
C GLU A 183 -3.30 -5.44 -7.55
N PHE A 184 -2.19 -5.77 -6.89
CA PHE A 184 -1.05 -4.88 -6.67
C PHE A 184 0.23 -5.47 -7.21
N SER A 185 1.09 -4.58 -7.70
CA SER A 185 2.49 -4.85 -7.97
C SER A 185 3.34 -4.00 -7.05
N LEU A 186 4.00 -4.60 -6.06
CA LEU A 186 4.97 -3.91 -5.21
C LEU A 186 6.34 -4.01 -5.87
N VAL A 187 6.98 -2.88 -6.12
CA VAL A 187 8.22 -2.81 -6.90
C VAL A 187 9.32 -2.10 -6.12
N THR A 188 10.51 -2.69 -6.13
CA THR A 188 11.69 -2.09 -5.53
C THR A 188 12.95 -2.47 -6.29
N CYS A 189 13.96 -1.58 -6.30
CA CYS A 189 15.24 -1.86 -6.94
C CYS A 189 16.00 -2.99 -6.22
N GLN A 190 16.78 -3.77 -6.97
CA GLN A 190 17.75 -4.71 -6.42
C GLN A 190 19.10 -4.00 -6.17
N SER A 191 20.02 -4.69 -5.49
CA SER A 191 21.27 -4.11 -4.99
C SER A 191 22.21 -3.53 -6.05
N ASN A 192 22.05 -3.89 -7.32
CA ASN A 192 22.88 -3.43 -8.43
C ASN A 192 22.17 -2.44 -9.37
N ASN A 193 20.95 -1.99 -9.01
CA ASN A 193 20.14 -1.04 -9.79
C ASN A 193 19.83 -1.42 -11.25
N SER A 194 20.26 -2.61 -11.72
CA SER A 194 19.92 -3.10 -13.07
C SER A 194 18.70 -4.02 -13.04
N TYR A 195 18.27 -4.43 -11.86
CA TYR A 195 17.16 -5.35 -11.65
C TYR A 195 16.20 -4.78 -10.61
N ILE A 196 14.95 -5.15 -10.76
CA ILE A 196 13.88 -4.87 -9.81
C ILE A 196 13.29 -6.16 -9.26
N LEU A 197 12.86 -6.12 -8.01
CA LEU A 197 12.01 -7.14 -7.40
C LEU A 197 10.55 -6.71 -7.56
N VAL A 198 9.76 -7.60 -8.15
CA VAL A 198 8.32 -7.43 -8.31
C VAL A 198 7.61 -8.46 -7.44
N VAL A 199 6.68 -8.01 -6.61
CA VAL A 199 5.80 -8.83 -5.79
C VAL A 199 4.37 -8.57 -6.25
N LEU A 200 3.69 -9.60 -6.72
CA LEU A 200 2.31 -9.53 -7.21
C LEU A 200 1.36 -10.09 -6.17
N ALA A 201 0.39 -9.29 -5.76
CA ALA A 201 -0.64 -9.68 -4.81
C ALA A 201 -2.03 -9.46 -5.41
N ARG A 202 -2.95 -10.37 -5.09
CA ARG A 202 -4.35 -10.36 -5.53
C ARG A 202 -5.27 -10.36 -4.33
N GLU A 203 -6.41 -9.67 -4.43
CA GLU A 203 -7.46 -9.69 -3.41
C GLU A 203 -7.73 -11.13 -2.94
N ALA A 204 -7.72 -11.33 -1.62
CA ALA A 204 -8.04 -12.62 -1.01
C ALA A 204 -9.50 -12.98 -1.28
N GLU A 205 -9.76 -14.26 -1.55
CA GLU A 205 -11.12 -14.80 -1.76
C GLU A 205 -11.83 -14.99 -0.45
#